data_1d6a8eededdd9af9836eec9ec47100a2
#
_entry.id   1d6a8eededdd9af9836eec9ec47100a2
#
_cell.length_a   1.000
_cell.length_b   1.000
_cell.length_c   1.000
_cell.angle_alpha   90.00
_cell.angle_beta   90.00
_cell.angle_gamma   90.00
#
_symmetry.space_group_name_H-M   'P 1'
#
loop_
_entity.id
_entity.type
_entity.pdbx_description
1 polymer ?
#
loop_
_entity_poly.entity_id
_entity_poly.type
_entity_poly.pdbx_seq_one_letter_code
_entity_poly.pdbx_strand_id
1 'polypeptide(L)'
;MLVADCVSKSFGARRVLSAGSLRAESGQVRVLFGRNGIGKSTLLKIAAGVVSADSGTVHVNGEALLRPSLPRLARAGVFYLPDHELLSPAFTLGEQLRFFERRFEARSAREAARLAHVEEHLDKRPQALSGGELRRAELALALARRPRCLLADEPFRGIAPIDHDVLSGIFREMAAEGCAVVVTGHEVQTLLALADHVTWCTSGTTYELGAREEALAHEVFRGEYLTQLRG
;
A
#
# COMPACT_ATOMS: atom_id res chain seq x y z
N MET A 1 -9.69 -10.28 4.70
CA MET A 1 -10.25 -9.27 3.78
C MET A 1 -10.46 -7.95 4.53
N LEU A 2 -10.05 -6.83 3.95
CA LEU A 2 -10.29 -5.47 4.45
C LEU A 2 -11.19 -4.74 3.46
N VAL A 3 -12.23 -4.06 3.95
CA VAL A 3 -13.13 -3.24 3.13
C VAL A 3 -13.32 -1.89 3.81
N ALA A 4 -13.04 -0.81 3.09
CA ALA A 4 -13.60 0.51 3.38
C ALA A 4 -14.81 0.69 2.48
N ASP A 5 -15.97 1.00 3.04
CA ASP A 5 -17.23 1.06 2.30
C ASP A 5 -17.88 2.43 2.40
N CYS A 6 -18.06 3.07 1.23
CA CYS A 6 -18.71 4.37 1.05
C CYS A 6 -18.20 5.45 2.03
N VAL A 7 -16.88 5.47 2.28
CA VAL A 7 -16.31 6.43 3.24
C VAL A 7 -16.25 7.84 2.67
N SER A 8 -16.62 8.81 3.49
CA SER A 8 -16.45 10.22 3.17
C SER A 8 -15.41 10.87 4.08
N LYS A 9 -14.75 11.92 3.58
CA LYS A 9 -13.80 12.71 4.36
C LYS A 9 -13.69 14.14 3.87
N SER A 10 -13.76 15.06 4.81
CA SER A 10 -13.47 16.48 4.59
C SER A 10 -12.36 16.95 5.52
N PHE A 11 -11.55 17.89 5.08
CA PHE A 11 -10.57 18.60 5.87
C PHE A 11 -10.91 20.10 5.82
N GLY A 12 -11.50 20.62 6.89
CA GLY A 12 -12.10 21.95 6.88
C GLY A 12 -13.23 22.03 5.84
N ALA A 13 -13.20 23.02 4.98
CA ALA A 13 -14.19 23.19 3.92
C ALA A 13 -13.96 22.29 2.68
N ARG A 14 -12.80 21.62 2.59
CA ARG A 14 -12.45 20.82 1.43
C ARG A 14 -12.92 19.37 1.63
N ARG A 15 -13.91 18.96 0.82
CA ARG A 15 -14.29 17.54 0.71
C ARG A 15 -13.29 16.81 -0.18
N VAL A 16 -12.63 15.77 0.35
CA VAL A 16 -11.62 14.96 -0.36
C VAL A 16 -12.22 13.64 -0.85
N LEU A 17 -13.05 13.01 -0.03
CA LEU A 17 -13.81 11.82 -0.39
C LEU A 17 -15.29 12.06 -0.15
N SER A 18 -16.12 11.70 -1.13
CA SER A 18 -17.58 11.79 -1.05
C SER A 18 -18.20 10.43 -0.75
N ALA A 19 -17.73 9.37 -1.41
CA ALA A 19 -18.15 7.99 -1.22
C ALA A 19 -17.05 7.05 -1.77
N GLY A 20 -15.88 7.04 -1.12
CA GLY A 20 -14.78 6.18 -1.51
C GLY A 20 -14.97 4.76 -0.98
N SER A 21 -14.78 3.75 -1.82
CA SER A 21 -14.76 2.35 -1.41
C SER A 21 -13.48 1.69 -1.85
N LEU A 22 -12.99 0.74 -1.04
CA LEU A 22 -11.78 -0.03 -1.30
C LEU A 22 -11.94 -1.43 -0.75
N ARG A 23 -11.59 -2.44 -1.54
CA ARG A 23 -11.55 -3.83 -1.12
C ARG A 23 -10.12 -4.35 -1.24
N ALA A 24 -9.66 -5.09 -0.24
CA ALA A 24 -8.40 -5.82 -0.26
C ALA A 24 -8.70 -7.29 -0.01
N GLU A 25 -8.39 -8.14 -0.97
CA GLU A 25 -8.69 -9.57 -0.97
C GLU A 25 -7.40 -10.39 -0.86
N SER A 26 -7.47 -11.48 -0.10
CA SER A 26 -6.32 -12.34 0.17
C SER A 26 -5.74 -12.92 -1.13
N GLY A 27 -4.43 -12.87 -1.28
CA GLY A 27 -3.73 -13.44 -2.42
C GLY A 27 -3.77 -12.59 -3.69
N GLN A 28 -4.26 -11.35 -3.61
CA GLN A 28 -4.40 -10.47 -4.76
C GLN A 28 -3.67 -9.14 -4.55
N VAL A 29 -3.19 -8.58 -5.66
CA VAL A 29 -2.69 -7.23 -5.74
C VAL A 29 -3.74 -6.34 -6.39
N ARG A 30 -4.27 -5.40 -5.62
CA ARG A 30 -5.17 -4.36 -6.09
C ARG A 30 -4.43 -3.05 -6.27
N VAL A 31 -4.61 -2.40 -7.40
CA VAL A 31 -4.06 -1.08 -7.65
C VAL A 31 -5.17 -0.03 -7.59
N LEU A 32 -4.95 1.01 -6.78
CA LEU A 32 -5.84 2.16 -6.69
C LEU A 32 -5.26 3.32 -7.52
N PHE A 33 -5.79 3.49 -8.72
CA PHE A 33 -5.45 4.62 -9.60
C PHE A 33 -6.21 5.89 -9.23
N GLY A 34 -5.68 7.03 -9.61
CA GLY A 34 -6.29 8.34 -9.44
C GLY A 34 -5.25 9.46 -9.52
N ARG A 35 -5.68 10.65 -9.92
CA ARG A 35 -4.81 11.83 -10.01
C ARG A 35 -4.26 12.22 -8.63
N ASN A 36 -3.21 13.07 -8.63
CA ASN A 36 -2.67 13.61 -7.38
C ASN A 36 -3.72 14.46 -6.65
N GLY A 37 -3.78 14.28 -5.33
CA GLY A 37 -4.70 15.02 -4.47
C GLY A 37 -6.17 14.61 -4.57
N ILE A 38 -6.52 13.53 -5.32
CA ILE A 38 -7.90 13.07 -5.50
C ILE A 38 -8.47 12.33 -4.27
N GLY A 39 -7.59 11.87 -3.36
CA GLY A 39 -8.02 11.19 -2.13
C GLY A 39 -7.50 9.76 -1.94
N LYS A 40 -6.64 9.22 -2.82
CA LYS A 40 -6.08 7.86 -2.68
C LYS A 40 -5.44 7.61 -1.31
N SER A 41 -4.47 8.44 -0.93
CA SER A 41 -3.79 8.34 0.38
C SER A 41 -4.76 8.53 1.54
N THR A 42 -5.78 9.39 1.40
CA THR A 42 -6.80 9.57 2.41
C THR A 42 -7.63 8.29 2.58
N LEU A 43 -8.01 7.64 1.48
CA LEU A 43 -8.73 6.38 1.50
C LEU A 43 -7.90 5.26 2.16
N LEU A 44 -6.61 5.14 1.80
CA LEU A 44 -5.70 4.19 2.45
C LEU A 44 -5.54 4.47 3.95
N LYS A 45 -5.36 5.74 4.33
CA LYS A 45 -5.24 6.15 5.74
C LYS A 45 -6.50 5.86 6.54
N ILE A 46 -7.69 6.01 5.94
CA ILE A 46 -8.97 5.59 6.56
C ILE A 46 -9.01 4.07 6.71
N ALA A 47 -8.72 3.33 5.66
CA ALA A 47 -8.68 1.86 5.68
C ALA A 47 -7.66 1.31 6.69
N ALA A 48 -6.55 2.03 6.93
CA ALA A 48 -5.54 1.70 7.93
C ALA A 48 -5.88 2.18 9.36
N GLY A 49 -6.96 2.96 9.54
CA GLY A 49 -7.31 3.55 10.83
C GLY A 49 -6.38 4.66 11.31
N VAL A 50 -5.63 5.28 10.40
CA VAL A 50 -4.77 6.45 10.65
C VAL A 50 -5.61 7.72 10.69
N VAL A 51 -6.62 7.79 9.81
CA VAL A 51 -7.57 8.92 9.71
C VAL A 51 -8.98 8.38 9.92
N SER A 52 -9.79 9.08 10.71
CA SER A 52 -11.20 8.76 10.87
C SER A 52 -12.01 9.27 9.68
N ALA A 53 -12.89 8.43 9.13
CA ALA A 53 -13.87 8.85 8.16
C ALA A 53 -14.96 9.74 8.83
N ASP A 54 -15.57 10.61 8.05
CA ASP A 54 -16.74 11.39 8.52
C ASP A 54 -18.01 10.57 8.40
N SER A 55 -18.10 9.66 7.42
CA SER A 55 -19.16 8.66 7.26
C SER A 55 -18.64 7.41 6.54
N GLY A 56 -19.45 6.37 6.46
CA GLY A 56 -19.09 5.07 5.91
C GLY A 56 -18.49 4.15 6.97
N THR A 57 -18.05 2.96 6.57
CA THR A 57 -17.59 1.91 7.49
C THR A 57 -16.29 1.27 7.01
N VAL A 58 -15.51 0.76 7.97
CA VAL A 58 -14.35 -0.10 7.70
C VAL A 58 -14.63 -1.47 8.28
N HIS A 59 -14.46 -2.51 7.47
CA HIS A 59 -14.67 -3.91 7.86
C HIS A 59 -13.34 -4.67 7.77
N VAL A 60 -13.11 -5.55 8.72
CA VAL A 60 -12.00 -6.51 8.69
C VAL A 60 -12.56 -7.89 8.92
N ASN A 61 -12.28 -8.83 8.02
CA ASN A 61 -12.77 -10.21 8.06
C ASN A 61 -14.31 -10.31 8.21
N GLY A 62 -15.04 -9.38 7.59
CA GLY A 62 -16.51 -9.31 7.63
C GLY A 62 -17.08 -8.55 8.82
N GLU A 63 -16.29 -8.20 9.82
CA GLU A 63 -16.76 -7.45 10.99
C GLU A 63 -16.59 -5.95 10.77
N ALA A 64 -17.68 -5.19 10.98
CA ALA A 64 -17.65 -3.73 10.94
C ALA A 64 -16.93 -3.17 12.17
N LEU A 65 -15.99 -2.27 11.95
CA LEU A 65 -15.29 -1.59 13.02
C LEU A 65 -15.97 -0.25 13.32
N LEU A 66 -16.65 -0.15 14.45
CA LEU A 66 -17.30 1.10 14.89
C LEU A 66 -16.33 2.27 15.05
N ARG A 67 -15.10 1.98 15.46
CA ARG A 67 -14.02 2.97 15.63
C ARG A 67 -12.72 2.35 15.11
N PRO A 68 -12.47 2.39 13.79
CA PRO A 68 -11.21 1.94 13.23
C PRO A 68 -10.07 2.79 13.79
N SER A 69 -9.02 2.13 14.23
CA SER A 69 -7.79 2.79 14.70
C SER A 69 -6.58 1.98 14.27
N LEU A 70 -5.46 2.66 14.01
CA LEU A 70 -4.23 2.00 13.58
C LEU A 70 -3.82 0.82 14.49
N PRO A 71 -3.83 0.93 15.84
CA PRO A 71 -3.48 -0.21 16.70
C PRO A 71 -4.44 -1.39 16.57
N ARG A 72 -5.74 -1.14 16.36
CA ARG A 72 -6.75 -2.20 16.19
C ARG A 72 -6.57 -2.92 14.86
N LEU A 73 -6.38 -2.17 13.78
CA LEU A 73 -6.14 -2.71 12.44
C LEU A 73 -4.81 -3.44 12.34
N ALA A 74 -3.75 -2.91 12.96
CA ALA A 74 -2.46 -3.58 13.04
C ALA A 74 -2.56 -4.95 13.75
N ARG A 75 -3.35 -5.07 14.85
CA ARG A 75 -3.60 -6.36 15.51
C ARG A 75 -4.41 -7.31 14.62
N ALA A 76 -5.29 -6.79 13.77
CA ALA A 76 -6.02 -7.59 12.79
C ALA A 76 -5.18 -8.01 11.57
N GLY A 77 -3.90 -7.60 11.52
CA GLY A 77 -2.95 -7.97 10.47
C GLY A 77 -2.85 -6.97 9.34
N VAL A 78 -3.38 -5.75 9.49
CA VAL A 78 -3.19 -4.68 8.50
C VAL A 78 -1.87 -3.97 8.74
N PHE A 79 -1.10 -3.77 7.67
CA PHE A 79 0.12 -2.96 7.67
C PHE A 79 -0.05 -1.80 6.69
N TYR A 80 0.23 -0.58 7.13
CA TYR A 80 0.24 0.61 6.29
C TYR A 80 1.67 1.04 6.03
N LEU A 81 2.06 1.06 4.76
CA LEU A 81 3.33 1.59 4.26
C LEU A 81 3.07 2.99 3.69
N PRO A 82 3.49 4.05 4.39
CA PRO A 82 3.26 5.43 3.97
C PRO A 82 4.13 5.81 2.75
N ASP A 83 3.79 6.92 2.11
CA ASP A 83 4.55 7.54 1.02
C ASP A 83 5.83 8.25 1.47
N HIS A 84 6.05 8.35 2.76
CA HIS A 84 7.20 8.99 3.40
C HIS A 84 7.81 8.04 4.44
N GLU A 85 8.95 8.46 5.00
CA GLU A 85 9.80 7.67 5.90
C GLU A 85 9.03 6.92 7.00
N LEU A 86 9.17 5.59 6.99
CA LEU A 86 8.65 4.69 8.02
C LEU A 86 9.74 4.33 9.03
N LEU A 87 11.00 4.24 8.58
CA LEU A 87 12.12 3.84 9.39
C LEU A 87 12.60 4.98 10.31
N SER A 88 12.87 4.64 11.57
CA SER A 88 13.46 5.59 12.52
C SER A 88 14.92 5.90 12.15
N PRO A 89 15.32 7.19 12.04
CA PRO A 89 16.71 7.55 11.76
C PRO A 89 17.67 7.25 12.92
N ALA A 90 17.16 6.97 14.12
CA ALA A 90 17.99 6.72 15.31
C ALA A 90 18.60 5.32 15.35
N PHE A 91 18.03 4.35 14.63
CA PHE A 91 18.40 2.94 14.69
C PHE A 91 18.85 2.41 13.35
N THR A 92 19.71 1.38 13.34
CA THR A 92 20.05 0.65 12.13
C THR A 92 18.86 -0.18 11.63
N LEU A 93 18.88 -0.57 10.37
CA LEU A 93 17.85 -1.45 9.80
C LEU A 93 17.74 -2.75 10.60
N GLY A 94 18.86 -3.37 10.92
CA GLY A 94 18.89 -4.62 11.67
C GLY A 94 18.32 -4.50 13.09
N GLU A 95 18.54 -3.37 13.78
CA GLU A 95 17.92 -3.11 15.08
C GLU A 95 16.41 -3.03 14.98
N GLN A 96 15.90 -2.32 14.00
CA GLN A 96 14.46 -2.17 13.78
C GLN A 96 13.79 -3.48 13.38
N LEU A 97 14.40 -4.28 12.49
CA LEU A 97 13.89 -5.59 12.12
C LEU A 97 13.89 -6.57 13.30
N ARG A 98 14.97 -6.59 14.11
CA ARG A 98 15.01 -7.43 15.34
C ARG A 98 13.96 -7.02 16.37
N PHE A 99 13.61 -5.72 16.45
CA PHE A 99 12.50 -5.26 17.28
C PHE A 99 11.18 -5.86 16.81
N PHE A 100 10.91 -5.86 15.50
CA PHE A 100 9.71 -6.46 14.89
C PHE A 100 9.65 -7.97 15.12
N GLU A 101 10.77 -8.67 14.89
CA GLU A 101 10.89 -10.11 15.14
C GLU A 101 10.49 -10.48 16.57
N ARG A 102 11.05 -9.79 17.57
CA ARG A 102 10.76 -10.05 18.99
C ARG A 102 9.34 -9.68 19.39
N ARG A 103 8.80 -8.63 18.80
CA ARG A 103 7.49 -8.06 19.22
C ARG A 103 6.31 -8.82 18.62
N PHE A 104 6.46 -9.44 17.46
CA PHE A 104 5.34 -9.94 16.67
C PHE A 104 5.44 -11.44 16.33
N GLU A 105 6.41 -12.18 16.87
CA GLU A 105 6.65 -13.60 16.53
C GLU A 105 6.70 -13.81 15.00
N ALA A 106 7.36 -12.90 14.32
CA ALA A 106 7.34 -12.75 12.88
C ALA A 106 8.51 -13.50 12.21
N ARG A 107 8.74 -13.26 10.93
CA ARG A 107 9.96 -13.70 10.25
C ARG A 107 11.19 -13.15 10.96
N SER A 108 12.29 -13.91 10.92
CA SER A 108 13.57 -13.40 11.42
C SER A 108 13.98 -12.13 10.66
N ALA A 109 14.67 -11.24 11.38
CA ALA A 109 15.19 -10.00 10.78
C ALA A 109 16.03 -10.25 9.53
N ARG A 110 16.84 -11.30 9.55
CA ARG A 110 17.69 -11.68 8.42
C ARG A 110 16.89 -12.21 7.23
N GLU A 111 15.89 -13.05 7.45
CA GLU A 111 15.02 -13.54 6.40
C GLU A 111 14.23 -12.41 5.73
N ALA A 112 13.66 -11.51 6.52
CA ALA A 112 12.95 -10.34 6.00
C ALA A 112 13.85 -9.43 5.18
N ALA A 113 15.09 -9.18 5.64
CA ALA A 113 16.07 -8.38 4.91
C ALA A 113 16.50 -9.06 3.60
N ARG A 114 16.67 -10.39 3.60
CA ARG A 114 17.02 -11.17 2.39
C ARG A 114 15.89 -11.11 1.35
N LEU A 115 14.64 -11.29 1.76
CA LEU A 115 13.48 -11.19 0.86
C LEU A 115 13.29 -9.79 0.28
N ALA A 116 13.68 -8.76 1.03
CA ALA A 116 13.65 -7.37 0.56
C ALA A 116 14.93 -6.95 -0.18
N HIS A 117 15.90 -7.85 -0.38
CA HIS A 117 17.19 -7.57 -1.00
C HIS A 117 17.97 -6.42 -0.32
N VAL A 118 17.99 -6.40 1.03
CA VAL A 118 18.70 -5.41 1.85
C VAL A 118 19.53 -6.05 2.97
N GLU A 119 19.88 -7.33 2.86
CA GLU A 119 20.63 -8.07 3.89
C GLU A 119 22.00 -7.42 4.17
N GLU A 120 22.66 -6.91 3.13
CA GLU A 120 23.95 -6.22 3.23
C GLU A 120 23.88 -4.83 3.89
N HIS A 121 22.67 -4.35 4.18
CA HIS A 121 22.42 -3.03 4.75
C HIS A 121 21.95 -3.06 6.21
N LEU A 122 21.97 -4.23 6.86
CA LEU A 122 21.48 -4.39 8.24
C LEU A 122 22.17 -3.47 9.25
N ASP A 123 23.43 -3.15 9.05
CA ASP A 123 24.21 -2.28 9.93
C ASP A 123 24.10 -0.78 9.56
N LYS A 124 23.43 -0.48 8.44
CA LYS A 124 23.22 0.91 8.01
C LYS A 124 22.00 1.53 8.69
N ARG A 125 22.08 2.84 8.90
CA ARG A 125 20.92 3.68 9.27
C ARG A 125 20.18 4.13 8.00
N PRO A 126 18.88 4.48 8.09
CA PRO A 126 18.08 4.90 6.92
C PRO A 126 18.72 6.00 6.06
N GLN A 127 19.40 6.97 6.69
CA GLN A 127 20.05 8.07 5.98
C GLN A 127 21.23 7.65 5.08
N ALA A 128 21.77 6.46 5.29
CA ALA A 128 22.87 5.91 4.49
C ALA A 128 22.40 5.01 3.33
N LEU A 129 21.08 4.93 3.13
CA LEU A 129 20.45 4.15 2.06
C LEU A 129 20.06 5.04 0.89
N SER A 130 20.20 4.54 -0.33
CA SER A 130 19.57 5.15 -1.51
C SER A 130 18.04 5.08 -1.42
N GLY A 131 17.32 5.84 -2.25
CA GLY A 131 15.86 5.82 -2.24
C GLY A 131 15.26 4.42 -2.45
N GLY A 132 15.80 3.64 -3.40
CA GLY A 132 15.37 2.27 -3.66
C GLY A 132 15.69 1.32 -2.50
N GLU A 133 16.92 1.40 -1.94
CA GLU A 133 17.31 0.61 -0.76
C GLU A 133 16.45 0.95 0.46
N LEU A 134 16.16 2.24 0.67
CA LEU A 134 15.29 2.71 1.76
C LEU A 134 13.88 2.12 1.62
N ARG A 135 13.31 2.15 0.41
CA ARG A 135 11.97 1.62 0.17
C ARG A 135 11.93 0.10 0.35
N ARG A 136 12.95 -0.62 -0.10
CA ARG A 136 13.10 -2.06 0.18
C ARG A 136 13.27 -2.35 1.67
N ALA A 137 14.02 -1.51 2.38
CA ALA A 137 14.19 -1.63 3.84
C ALA A 137 12.87 -1.40 4.60
N GLU A 138 12.03 -0.46 4.15
CA GLU A 138 10.68 -0.27 4.69
C GLU A 138 9.77 -1.48 4.42
N LEU A 139 9.85 -2.07 3.22
CA LEU A 139 9.15 -3.32 2.90
C LEU A 139 9.67 -4.50 3.73
N ALA A 140 10.95 -4.52 4.10
CA ALA A 140 11.47 -5.55 5.01
C ALA A 140 10.74 -5.56 6.37
N LEU A 141 10.30 -4.39 6.90
CA LEU A 141 9.46 -4.34 8.10
C LEU A 141 8.08 -4.99 7.85
N ALA A 142 7.48 -4.76 6.69
CA ALA A 142 6.22 -5.41 6.32
C ALA A 142 6.41 -6.93 6.21
N LEU A 143 7.46 -7.39 5.53
CA LEU A 143 7.81 -8.80 5.39
C LEU A 143 8.08 -9.45 6.76
N ALA A 144 8.80 -8.77 7.65
CA ALA A 144 9.03 -9.23 9.02
C ALA A 144 7.69 -9.40 9.76
N ARG A 145 6.75 -8.50 9.59
CA ARG A 145 5.45 -8.52 10.26
C ARG A 145 4.50 -9.59 9.71
N ARG A 146 4.68 -10.06 8.46
CA ARG A 146 3.78 -10.98 7.75
C ARG A 146 2.32 -10.53 7.81
N PRO A 147 1.99 -9.37 7.26
CA PRO A 147 0.63 -8.85 7.34
C PRO A 147 -0.35 -9.69 6.53
N ARG A 148 -1.61 -9.72 6.97
CA ARG A 148 -2.72 -10.26 6.17
C ARG A 148 -3.18 -9.29 5.09
N CYS A 149 -2.93 -7.99 5.32
CA CYS A 149 -3.23 -6.93 4.37
C CYS A 149 -2.13 -5.87 4.43
N LEU A 150 -1.54 -5.55 3.28
CA LEU A 150 -0.59 -4.46 3.07
C LEU A 150 -1.29 -3.34 2.29
N LEU A 151 -1.27 -2.13 2.84
CA LEU A 151 -1.72 -0.91 2.18
C LEU A 151 -0.48 -0.06 1.90
N ALA A 152 -0.02 -0.03 0.65
CA ALA A 152 1.20 0.67 0.23
C ALA A 152 0.85 1.96 -0.53
N ASP A 153 1.19 3.10 0.08
CA ASP A 153 0.93 4.42 -0.48
C ASP A 153 2.15 4.89 -1.28
N GLU A 154 1.99 5.01 -2.59
CA GLU A 154 3.01 5.45 -3.56
C GLU A 154 4.40 4.78 -3.39
N PRO A 155 4.49 3.44 -3.32
CA PRO A 155 5.75 2.76 -3.00
C PRO A 155 6.83 2.91 -4.08
N PHE A 156 6.47 3.28 -5.31
CA PHE A 156 7.40 3.47 -6.43
C PHE A 156 7.87 4.92 -6.59
N ARG A 157 7.35 5.84 -5.78
CA ARG A 157 7.66 7.25 -5.91
C ARG A 157 9.12 7.56 -5.60
N GLY A 158 9.78 8.25 -6.55
CA GLY A 158 11.14 8.77 -6.33
C GLY A 158 12.24 7.71 -6.32
N ILE A 159 11.96 6.49 -6.79
CA ILE A 159 12.94 5.43 -6.94
C ILE A 159 13.26 5.18 -8.42
N ALA A 160 14.44 4.62 -8.68
CA ALA A 160 14.88 4.33 -10.03
C ALA A 160 14.03 3.21 -10.67
N PRO A 161 13.76 3.26 -11.99
CA PRO A 161 12.97 2.24 -12.66
C PRO A 161 13.48 0.80 -12.48
N ILE A 162 14.80 0.62 -12.33
CA ILE A 162 15.38 -0.70 -12.09
C ILE A 162 14.93 -1.33 -10.77
N ASP A 163 14.58 -0.53 -9.78
CA ASP A 163 14.07 -1.00 -8.50
C ASP A 163 12.58 -1.35 -8.56
N HIS A 164 11.85 -0.92 -9.61
CA HIS A 164 10.41 -1.21 -9.76
C HIS A 164 10.14 -2.71 -9.87
N ASP A 165 10.97 -3.44 -10.63
CA ASP A 165 10.81 -4.89 -10.79
C ASP A 165 11.04 -5.62 -9.47
N VAL A 166 12.04 -5.19 -8.70
CA VAL A 166 12.33 -5.77 -7.38
C VAL A 166 11.16 -5.55 -6.42
N LEU A 167 10.65 -4.31 -6.32
CA LEU A 167 9.49 -4.02 -5.47
C LEU A 167 8.25 -4.77 -5.92
N SER A 168 8.00 -4.84 -7.22
CA SER A 168 6.87 -5.59 -7.80
C SER A 168 6.96 -7.08 -7.47
N GLY A 169 8.17 -7.66 -7.53
CA GLY A 169 8.44 -9.03 -7.12
C GLY A 169 8.07 -9.26 -5.66
N ILE A 170 8.48 -8.36 -4.75
CA ILE A 170 8.16 -8.45 -3.32
C ILE A 170 6.63 -8.41 -3.09
N PHE A 171 5.90 -7.51 -3.75
CA PHE A 171 4.44 -7.45 -3.63
C PHE A 171 3.76 -8.71 -4.13
N ARG A 172 4.24 -9.29 -5.23
CA ARG A 172 3.74 -10.56 -5.77
C ARG A 172 4.01 -11.73 -4.85
N GLU A 173 5.20 -11.81 -4.27
CA GLU A 173 5.53 -12.85 -3.27
C GLU A 173 4.64 -12.74 -2.03
N MET A 174 4.42 -11.53 -1.52
CA MET A 174 3.50 -11.32 -0.41
C MET A 174 2.07 -11.76 -0.75
N ALA A 175 1.59 -11.44 -1.95
CA ALA A 175 0.28 -11.88 -2.42
C ALA A 175 0.21 -13.41 -2.55
N ALA A 176 1.23 -14.05 -3.13
CA ALA A 176 1.31 -15.52 -3.24
C ALA A 176 1.29 -16.21 -1.88
N GLU A 177 1.80 -15.56 -0.82
CA GLU A 177 1.70 -16.04 0.57
C GLU A 177 0.33 -15.74 1.23
N GLY A 178 -0.63 -15.19 0.48
CA GLY A 178 -1.98 -14.93 0.95
C GLY A 178 -2.21 -13.54 1.52
N CYS A 179 -1.23 -12.64 1.47
CA CYS A 179 -1.43 -11.23 1.82
C CYS A 179 -2.36 -10.56 0.80
N ALA A 180 -3.31 -9.76 1.28
CA ALA A 180 -4.05 -8.83 0.44
C ALA A 180 -3.18 -7.59 0.24
N VAL A 181 -2.79 -7.26 -0.99
CA VAL A 181 -1.91 -6.11 -1.28
C VAL A 181 -2.70 -5.03 -1.99
N VAL A 182 -2.65 -3.80 -1.47
CA VAL A 182 -3.20 -2.60 -2.13
C VAL A 182 -2.06 -1.62 -2.39
N VAL A 183 -1.91 -1.18 -3.62
CA VAL A 183 -0.86 -0.26 -4.04
C VAL A 183 -1.46 0.97 -4.71
N THR A 184 -0.96 2.16 -4.35
CA THR A 184 -1.25 3.41 -5.08
C THR A 184 0.01 3.92 -5.79
N GLY A 185 -0.15 4.76 -6.80
CA GLY A 185 1.00 5.39 -7.45
C GLY A 185 0.64 6.09 -8.75
N HIS A 186 1.69 6.49 -9.48
CA HIS A 186 1.60 7.21 -10.76
C HIS A 186 2.30 6.47 -11.89
N GLU A 187 3.09 5.45 -11.58
CA GLU A 187 3.88 4.65 -12.50
C GLU A 187 2.96 3.67 -13.24
N VAL A 188 2.18 4.20 -14.18
CA VAL A 188 1.04 3.50 -14.81
C VAL A 188 1.43 2.13 -15.36
N GLN A 189 2.56 2.02 -16.06
CA GLN A 189 3.01 0.75 -16.65
C GLN A 189 3.33 -0.29 -15.58
N THR A 190 4.11 0.09 -14.58
CA THR A 190 4.49 -0.77 -13.45
C THR A 190 3.26 -1.24 -12.69
N LEU A 191 2.35 -0.32 -12.38
CA LEU A 191 1.14 -0.60 -11.62
C LEU A 191 0.16 -1.49 -12.39
N LEU A 192 -0.04 -1.26 -13.68
CA LEU A 192 -0.87 -2.13 -14.52
C LEU A 192 -0.26 -3.53 -14.70
N ALA A 193 1.07 -3.63 -14.80
CA ALA A 193 1.74 -4.93 -14.84
C ALA A 193 1.60 -5.70 -13.51
N LEU A 194 1.53 -4.98 -12.39
CA LEU A 194 1.40 -5.53 -11.04
C LEU A 194 -0.05 -5.92 -10.68
N ALA A 195 -1.06 -5.25 -11.26
CA ALA A 195 -2.45 -5.36 -10.85
C ALA A 195 -3.10 -6.70 -11.23
N ASP A 196 -3.74 -7.36 -10.26
CA ASP A 196 -4.77 -8.37 -10.50
C ASP A 196 -6.14 -7.68 -10.64
N HIS A 197 -6.39 -6.64 -9.82
CA HIS A 197 -7.60 -5.84 -9.87
C HIS A 197 -7.29 -4.34 -9.83
N VAL A 198 -8.13 -3.56 -10.50
CA VAL A 198 -8.00 -2.11 -10.60
C VAL A 198 -9.22 -1.43 -9.99
N THR A 199 -8.96 -0.50 -9.09
CA THR A 199 -9.92 0.48 -8.57
C THR A 199 -9.51 1.86 -9.05
N TRP A 200 -10.43 2.65 -9.55
CA TRP A 200 -10.18 4.01 -10.03
C TRP A 200 -10.84 5.05 -9.12
N CYS A 201 -10.04 5.93 -8.54
CA CYS A 201 -10.48 7.04 -7.70
C CYS A 201 -10.58 8.31 -8.54
N THR A 202 -11.77 8.86 -8.67
CA THR A 202 -12.02 10.12 -9.39
C THR A 202 -13.18 10.88 -8.73
N SER A 203 -13.13 12.20 -8.75
CA SER A 203 -14.18 13.09 -8.18
C SER A 203 -14.59 12.74 -6.74
N GLY A 204 -13.65 12.26 -5.92
CA GLY A 204 -13.90 11.92 -4.51
C GLY A 204 -14.66 10.60 -4.31
N THR A 205 -14.85 9.82 -5.34
CA THR A 205 -15.45 8.48 -5.29
C THR A 205 -14.53 7.44 -5.93
N THR A 206 -14.90 6.17 -5.87
CA THR A 206 -14.13 5.07 -6.46
C THR A 206 -15.01 4.22 -7.36
N TYR A 207 -14.44 3.72 -8.44
CA TYR A 207 -15.06 2.79 -9.38
C TYR A 207 -14.22 1.51 -9.42
N GLU A 208 -14.85 0.38 -9.22
CA GLU A 208 -14.25 -0.93 -9.40
C GLU A 208 -14.21 -1.22 -10.91
N LEU A 209 -13.02 -1.32 -11.48
CA LEU A 209 -12.84 -1.60 -12.91
C LEU A 209 -12.60 -3.09 -13.20
N GLY A 210 -12.56 -3.93 -12.16
CA GLY A 210 -12.36 -5.36 -12.31
C GLY A 210 -10.90 -5.75 -12.55
N ALA A 211 -10.69 -6.81 -13.33
CA ALA A 211 -9.37 -7.29 -13.71
C ALA A 211 -8.64 -6.27 -14.61
N ARG A 212 -7.32 -6.44 -14.71
CA ARG A 212 -6.49 -5.57 -15.55
C ARG A 212 -7.03 -5.38 -16.97
N GLU A 213 -7.48 -6.45 -17.61
CA GLU A 213 -8.00 -6.44 -18.99
C GLU A 213 -9.30 -5.64 -19.08
N GLU A 214 -10.17 -5.74 -18.07
CA GLU A 214 -11.42 -4.97 -18.00
C GLU A 214 -11.14 -3.48 -17.81
N ALA A 215 -10.17 -3.14 -16.94
CA ALA A 215 -9.72 -1.76 -16.74
C ALA A 215 -9.14 -1.16 -18.03
N LEU A 216 -8.36 -1.93 -18.78
CA LEU A 216 -7.80 -1.51 -20.08
C LEU A 216 -8.87 -1.34 -21.17
N ALA A 217 -9.99 -2.04 -21.05
CA ALA A 217 -11.14 -1.89 -21.96
C ALA A 217 -12.02 -0.67 -21.60
N HIS A 218 -11.93 -0.14 -20.37
CA HIS A 218 -12.73 1.00 -19.93
C HIS A 218 -12.27 2.30 -20.60
N GLU A 219 -13.10 2.87 -21.47
CA GLU A 219 -12.75 3.95 -22.40
C GLU A 219 -12.20 5.20 -21.68
N VAL A 220 -12.90 5.66 -20.65
CA VAL A 220 -12.52 6.88 -19.91
C VAL A 220 -11.22 6.68 -19.15
N PHE A 221 -11.05 5.55 -18.44
CA PHE A 221 -9.81 5.20 -17.75
C PHE A 221 -8.65 5.12 -18.73
N ARG A 222 -8.83 4.43 -19.87
CA ARG A 222 -7.81 4.34 -20.91
C ARG A 222 -7.44 5.71 -21.46
N GLY A 223 -8.40 6.58 -21.71
CA GLY A 223 -8.18 7.96 -22.15
C GLY A 223 -7.36 8.77 -21.17
N GLU A 224 -7.58 8.59 -19.86
CA GLU A 224 -6.87 9.32 -18.81
C GLU A 224 -5.42 8.84 -18.61
N TYR A 225 -5.16 7.53 -18.69
CA TYR A 225 -3.87 6.95 -18.29
C TYR A 225 -3.02 6.41 -19.45
N LEU A 226 -3.60 5.98 -20.55
CA LEU A 226 -2.85 5.30 -21.61
C LEU A 226 -2.60 6.17 -22.84
N THR A 227 -3.33 7.27 -23.03
CA THR A 227 -3.08 8.20 -24.14
C THR A 227 -1.74 8.94 -23.95
N GLN A 228 -1.30 9.11 -22.72
CA GLN A 228 -0.01 9.73 -22.36
C GLN A 228 1.21 8.82 -22.60
N LEU A 229 1.01 7.52 -22.86
CA LEU A 229 2.07 6.55 -23.11
C LEU A 229 2.48 6.47 -24.59
N ARG A 230 1.84 7.26 -25.49
CA ARG A 230 2.12 7.28 -26.94
C ARG A 230 2.94 8.48 -27.41
N GLY A 231 3.48 9.28 -26.46
CA GLY A 231 4.35 10.43 -26.76
C GLY A 231 5.81 10.16 -26.47
#